data_ddf6ae44ea747aefa5eb1ca034bea6ce
#
_entry.id   ddf6ae44ea747aefa5eb1ca034bea6ce
#
_cell.length_a   1.000
_cell.length_b   1.000
_cell.length_c   1.000
_cell.angle_alpha   90.00
_cell.angle_beta   90.00
_cell.angle_gamma   90.00
#
_symmetry.space_group_name_H-M   'P 1'
#
loop_
_entity.id
_entity.type
_entity.pdbx_description
1 polymer ?
#
loop_
_entity_poly.entity_id
_entity_poly.type
_entity_poly.pdbx_seq_one_letter_code
_entity_poly.pdbx_strand_id
1 'polypeptide(L)'
;GCPLREVPAPGTLHAVSQQTHGAPVIGLIHRLYDRFRHIIHELGKFGIVGATAYVIDVVVFNVVLVLLDEPITAKTVSMVVAATAAFIGNRFWTWRDRERSSLTREYLLYFGFNLVGLVINLACLWISHYWLGAIWPSFTSRLADNISGLIVGTALASIFRFWAYRRYV
;
A
#
# COMPACT_ATOMS: atom_id res chain seq x y z
N GLY A 1 28.39 48.95 -56.73
CA GLY A 1 27.51 49.23 -55.59
C GLY A 1 27.85 48.28 -54.46
N CYS A 2 28.56 48.77 -53.41
CA CYS A 2 28.90 48.01 -52.22
C CYS A 2 27.78 48.26 -51.19
N PRO A 3 27.13 47.24 -50.56
CA PRO A 3 26.18 47.52 -49.51
C PRO A 3 26.90 47.81 -48.20
N LEU A 4 26.53 48.91 -47.57
CA LEU A 4 27.01 49.36 -46.28
C LEU A 4 26.62 48.33 -45.16
N ARG A 5 27.61 47.97 -44.39
CA ARG A 5 27.48 47.11 -43.20
C ARG A 5 26.86 47.93 -42.08
N GLU A 6 25.64 47.68 -41.70
CA GLU A 6 25.03 48.29 -40.53
C GLU A 6 25.74 47.80 -39.24
N VAL A 7 26.22 48.73 -38.45
CA VAL A 7 26.83 48.53 -37.12
C VAL A 7 25.67 48.47 -36.14
N PRO A 8 25.48 47.36 -35.35
CA PRO A 8 24.45 47.36 -34.33
C PRO A 8 24.81 48.26 -33.17
N ALA A 9 23.82 49.01 -32.68
CA ALA A 9 23.92 49.97 -31.60
C ALA A 9 24.35 49.35 -30.27
N PRO A 10 25.18 50.03 -29.45
CA PRO A 10 25.59 49.58 -28.14
C PRO A 10 24.48 49.81 -27.10
N GLY A 11 23.65 48.81 -26.85
CA GLY A 11 22.54 48.97 -25.90
C GLY A 11 21.83 47.68 -25.42
N THR A 12 22.21 46.48 -25.85
CA THR A 12 21.45 45.25 -25.54
C THR A 12 22.25 44.19 -24.74
N LEU A 13 23.20 44.60 -23.88
CA LEU A 13 24.04 43.68 -23.10
C LEU A 13 23.68 43.57 -21.61
N HIS A 14 22.46 43.95 -21.20
CA HIS A 14 22.06 43.85 -19.77
C HIS A 14 20.79 43.03 -19.49
N ALA A 15 20.44 42.09 -20.33
CA ALA A 15 19.25 41.24 -20.09
C ALA A 15 19.52 39.75 -20.11
N VAL A 16 20.74 39.28 -19.79
CA VAL A 16 21.04 37.83 -19.70
C VAL A 16 21.83 37.58 -18.42
N SER A 17 21.20 37.71 -17.27
CA SER A 17 21.76 37.26 -16.00
C SER A 17 20.72 37.27 -14.88
N GLN A 18 19.55 36.66 -15.10
CA GLN A 18 18.70 36.19 -14.01
C GLN A 18 18.13 34.78 -14.40
N GLN A 19 19.03 33.87 -14.66
CA GLN A 19 18.66 32.44 -14.69
C GLN A 19 18.58 31.97 -13.25
N THR A 20 17.34 32.02 -12.76
CA THR A 20 16.81 31.52 -11.50
C THR A 20 17.41 30.17 -11.06
N HIS A 21 18.34 30.20 -10.10
CA HIS A 21 18.86 29.02 -9.39
C HIS A 21 17.78 28.31 -8.54
N GLY A 22 16.52 28.76 -8.56
CA GLY A 22 15.41 28.12 -7.83
C GLY A 22 14.62 27.08 -8.64
N ALA A 23 14.76 27.05 -9.97
CA ALA A 23 13.94 26.18 -10.84
C ALA A 23 14.13 24.65 -10.61
N PRO A 24 15.33 24.09 -10.35
CA PRO A 24 15.48 22.65 -10.16
C PRO A 24 14.90 22.18 -8.83
N VAL A 25 15.00 22.96 -7.75
CA VAL A 25 14.51 22.58 -6.42
C VAL A 25 12.98 22.61 -6.38
N ILE A 26 12.34 23.62 -6.94
CA ILE A 26 10.87 23.73 -7.02
C ILE A 26 10.31 22.60 -7.87
N GLY A 27 10.96 22.26 -9.00
CA GLY A 27 10.57 21.13 -9.84
C GLY A 27 10.72 19.77 -9.14
N LEU A 28 11.72 19.61 -8.28
CA LEU A 28 11.90 18.40 -7.48
C LEU A 28 10.81 18.28 -6.40
N ILE A 29 10.49 19.37 -5.71
CA ILE A 29 9.43 19.41 -4.70
C ILE A 29 8.08 19.09 -5.31
N HIS A 30 7.74 19.63 -6.49
CA HIS A 30 6.49 19.32 -7.20
C HIS A 30 6.43 17.85 -7.60
N ARG A 31 7.51 17.26 -8.15
CA ARG A 31 7.55 15.83 -8.51
C ARG A 31 7.42 14.92 -7.28
N LEU A 32 8.03 15.30 -6.16
CA LEU A 32 7.88 14.56 -4.90
C LEU A 32 6.44 14.68 -4.38
N TYR A 33 5.87 15.86 -4.37
CA TYR A 33 4.49 16.10 -3.96
C TYR A 33 3.49 15.29 -4.79
N ASP A 34 3.60 15.32 -6.12
CA ASP A 34 2.72 14.57 -7.03
C ASP A 34 2.87 13.07 -6.83
N ARG A 35 4.09 12.60 -6.60
CA ARG A 35 4.37 11.18 -6.31
C ARG A 35 3.77 10.75 -4.97
N PHE A 36 3.89 11.57 -3.93
CA PHE A 36 3.29 11.29 -2.61
C PHE A 36 1.76 11.32 -2.67
N ARG A 37 1.18 12.30 -3.35
CA ARG A 37 -0.28 12.38 -3.54
C ARG A 37 -0.83 11.15 -4.26
N HIS A 38 -0.13 10.65 -5.28
CA HIS A 38 -0.53 9.45 -6.00
C HIS A 38 -0.48 8.20 -5.09
N ILE A 39 0.59 8.05 -4.28
CA ILE A 39 0.71 6.94 -3.31
C ILE A 39 -0.38 6.99 -2.25
N ILE A 40 -0.68 8.17 -1.70
CA ILE A 40 -1.74 8.35 -0.71
C ILE A 40 -3.11 7.97 -1.30
N HIS A 41 -3.36 8.32 -2.55
CA HIS A 41 -4.60 7.97 -3.23
C HIS A 41 -4.72 6.45 -3.48
N GLU A 42 -3.66 5.79 -3.93
CA GLU A 42 -3.61 4.33 -4.05
C GLU A 42 -3.80 3.64 -2.68
N LEU A 43 -3.14 4.15 -1.63
CA LEU A 43 -3.27 3.63 -0.27
C LEU A 43 -4.69 3.78 0.27
N GLY A 44 -5.35 4.91 -0.02
CA GLY A 44 -6.75 5.12 0.33
C GLY A 44 -7.69 4.12 -0.33
N LYS A 45 -7.54 3.90 -1.64
CA LYS A 45 -8.30 2.86 -2.37
C LYS A 45 -8.04 1.47 -1.82
N PHE A 46 -6.76 1.12 -1.59
CA PHE A 46 -6.37 -0.15 -0.98
C PHE A 46 -7.01 -0.36 0.39
N GLY A 47 -7.06 0.69 1.22
CA GLY A 47 -7.71 0.66 2.53
C GLY A 47 -9.22 0.41 2.43
N ILE A 48 -9.91 1.06 1.49
CA ILE A 48 -11.35 0.85 1.25
C ILE A 48 -11.62 -0.59 0.79
N VAL A 49 -10.82 -1.11 -0.15
CA VAL A 49 -10.93 -2.51 -0.59
C VAL A 49 -10.71 -3.47 0.57
N GLY A 50 -9.70 -3.20 1.43
CA GLY A 50 -9.43 -4.01 2.61
C GLY A 50 -10.59 -3.99 3.62
N ALA A 51 -11.17 -2.84 3.89
CA ALA A 51 -12.33 -2.70 4.76
C ALA A 51 -13.56 -3.44 4.19
N THR A 52 -13.80 -3.32 2.88
CA THR A 52 -14.88 -4.04 2.20
C THR A 52 -14.68 -5.56 2.30
N ALA A 53 -13.46 -6.03 2.05
CA ALA A 53 -13.12 -7.45 2.18
C ALA A 53 -13.32 -7.96 3.61
N TYR A 54 -12.99 -7.16 4.62
CA TYR A 54 -13.26 -7.51 6.02
C TYR A 54 -14.76 -7.67 6.31
N VAL A 55 -15.60 -6.77 5.81
CA VAL A 55 -17.05 -6.90 5.94
C VAL A 55 -17.56 -8.17 5.26
N ILE A 56 -17.05 -8.49 4.06
CA ILE A 56 -17.38 -9.74 3.35
C ILE A 56 -16.95 -10.96 4.18
N ASP A 57 -15.74 -10.95 4.76
CA ASP A 57 -15.25 -12.03 5.64
C ASP A 57 -16.22 -12.28 6.80
N VAL A 58 -16.61 -11.22 7.50
CA VAL A 58 -17.53 -11.32 8.65
C VAL A 58 -18.89 -11.86 8.23
N VAL A 59 -19.46 -11.36 7.15
CA VAL A 59 -20.79 -11.79 6.65
C VAL A 59 -20.73 -13.25 6.21
N VAL A 60 -19.77 -13.63 5.37
CA VAL A 60 -19.64 -15.00 4.87
C VAL A 60 -19.35 -15.98 6.00
N PHE A 61 -18.46 -15.59 6.94
CA PHE A 61 -18.20 -16.41 8.13
C PHE A 61 -19.47 -16.74 8.90
N ASN A 62 -20.27 -15.74 9.23
CA ASN A 62 -21.50 -15.96 9.99
C ASN A 62 -22.53 -16.79 9.21
N VAL A 63 -22.70 -16.53 7.90
CA VAL A 63 -23.62 -17.32 7.07
C VAL A 63 -23.20 -18.77 7.00
N VAL A 64 -21.93 -19.04 6.71
CA VAL A 64 -21.43 -20.42 6.59
C VAL A 64 -21.44 -21.14 7.95
N LEU A 65 -21.14 -20.42 9.03
CA LEU A 65 -21.20 -20.97 10.39
C LEU A 65 -22.62 -21.45 10.75
N VAL A 66 -23.64 -20.65 10.41
CA VAL A 66 -25.05 -21.03 10.63
C VAL A 66 -25.46 -22.23 9.78
N LEU A 67 -24.92 -22.35 8.55
CA LEU A 67 -25.29 -23.44 7.64
C LEU A 67 -24.60 -24.76 7.94
N LEU A 68 -23.33 -24.73 8.37
CA LEU A 68 -22.49 -25.93 8.52
C LEU A 68 -22.24 -26.29 9.99
N ASP A 69 -22.46 -25.36 10.93
CA ASP A 69 -22.15 -25.50 12.36
C ASP A 69 -20.69 -25.94 12.63
N GLU A 70 -19.77 -25.55 11.73
CA GLU A 70 -18.37 -25.94 11.78
C GLU A 70 -17.46 -24.69 11.59
N PRO A 71 -16.84 -24.19 12.69
CA PRO A 71 -16.12 -22.90 12.68
C PRO A 71 -14.88 -22.86 11.78
N ILE A 72 -14.15 -23.96 11.67
CA ILE A 72 -12.90 -24.02 10.88
C ILE A 72 -13.22 -23.90 9.39
N THR A 73 -14.20 -24.68 8.93
CA THR A 73 -14.68 -24.62 7.55
C THR A 73 -15.28 -23.25 7.23
N ALA A 74 -16.12 -22.73 8.13
CA ALA A 74 -16.70 -21.40 7.98
C ALA A 74 -15.63 -20.32 7.82
N LYS A 75 -14.57 -20.36 8.66
CA LYS A 75 -13.46 -19.40 8.57
C LYS A 75 -12.64 -19.56 7.30
N THR A 76 -12.38 -20.79 6.89
CA THR A 76 -11.64 -21.06 5.65
C THR A 76 -12.37 -20.51 4.43
N VAL A 77 -13.66 -20.80 4.32
CA VAL A 77 -14.51 -20.33 3.22
C VAL A 77 -14.57 -18.79 3.20
N SER A 78 -14.86 -18.17 4.35
CA SER A 78 -14.96 -16.72 4.44
C SER A 78 -13.66 -16.02 4.06
N MET A 79 -12.52 -16.54 4.51
CA MET A 79 -11.21 -15.98 4.20
C MET A 79 -10.87 -16.07 2.70
N VAL A 80 -11.20 -17.20 2.05
CA VAL A 80 -10.98 -17.36 0.60
C VAL A 80 -11.87 -16.41 -0.19
N VAL A 81 -13.14 -16.29 0.16
CA VAL A 81 -14.09 -15.37 -0.49
C VAL A 81 -13.65 -13.92 -0.31
N ALA A 82 -13.33 -13.51 0.91
CA ALA A 82 -12.88 -12.15 1.21
C ALA A 82 -11.56 -11.80 0.51
N ALA A 83 -10.59 -12.71 0.50
CA ALA A 83 -9.32 -12.51 -0.19
C ALA A 83 -9.52 -12.41 -1.71
N THR A 84 -10.43 -13.20 -2.28
CA THR A 84 -10.78 -13.12 -3.71
C THR A 84 -11.45 -11.79 -4.03
N ALA A 85 -12.38 -11.33 -3.21
CA ALA A 85 -13.01 -10.02 -3.37
C ALA A 85 -11.99 -8.87 -3.27
N ALA A 86 -11.05 -8.95 -2.31
CA ALA A 86 -9.98 -7.98 -2.17
C ALA A 86 -9.01 -8.00 -3.37
N PHE A 87 -8.69 -9.17 -3.92
CA PHE A 87 -7.89 -9.28 -5.14
C PHE A 87 -8.59 -8.59 -6.32
N ILE A 88 -9.86 -8.87 -6.54
CA ILE A 88 -10.65 -8.25 -7.60
C ILE A 88 -10.70 -6.73 -7.42
N GLY A 89 -11.03 -6.24 -6.22
CA GLY A 89 -11.08 -4.82 -5.92
C GLY A 89 -9.75 -4.12 -6.14
N ASN A 90 -8.66 -4.71 -5.68
CA ASN A 90 -7.32 -4.13 -5.86
C ASN A 90 -6.90 -4.14 -7.33
N ARG A 91 -7.13 -5.23 -8.06
CA ARG A 91 -6.77 -5.36 -9.47
C ARG A 91 -7.55 -4.41 -10.38
N PHE A 92 -8.87 -4.30 -10.19
CA PHE A 92 -9.75 -3.56 -11.11
C PHE A 92 -10.02 -2.11 -10.70
N TRP A 93 -9.80 -1.77 -9.44
CA TRP A 93 -10.06 -0.42 -8.94
C TRP A 93 -8.79 0.29 -8.41
N THR A 94 -8.00 -0.34 -7.56
CA THR A 94 -6.81 0.29 -6.97
C THR A 94 -5.72 0.49 -8.02
N TRP A 95 -5.43 -0.55 -8.81
CA TRP A 95 -4.34 -0.58 -9.80
C TRP A 95 -4.80 -0.86 -11.23
N ARG A 96 -5.96 -0.35 -11.61
CA ARG A 96 -6.57 -0.58 -12.93
C ARG A 96 -5.69 -0.13 -14.11
N ASP A 97 -4.83 0.87 -13.90
CA ASP A 97 -4.03 1.52 -14.94
C ASP A 97 -2.64 0.86 -15.11
N ARG A 98 -2.41 -0.30 -14.48
CA ARG A 98 -1.15 -1.02 -14.59
C ARG A 98 -1.17 -2.08 -15.68
N GLU A 99 0.02 -2.37 -16.23
CA GLU A 99 0.20 -3.50 -17.15
C GLU A 99 -0.17 -4.81 -16.43
N ARG A 100 -1.00 -5.60 -17.11
CA ARG A 100 -1.55 -6.83 -16.57
C ARG A 100 -0.72 -8.03 -16.99
N SER A 101 -0.33 -8.86 -16.03
CA SER A 101 0.23 -10.18 -16.28
C SER A 101 -0.88 -11.25 -16.32
N SER A 102 -0.52 -12.53 -16.31
CA SER A 102 -1.52 -13.60 -16.28
C SER A 102 -2.29 -13.58 -14.96
N LEU A 103 -3.61 -13.73 -15.04
CA LEU A 103 -4.54 -13.68 -13.90
C LEU A 103 -4.18 -14.70 -12.83
N THR A 104 -3.82 -15.93 -13.24
CA THR A 104 -3.43 -17.02 -12.33
C THR A 104 -2.19 -16.66 -11.53
N ARG A 105 -1.17 -16.09 -12.19
CA ARG A 105 0.08 -15.68 -11.52
C ARG A 105 -0.19 -14.58 -10.49
N GLU A 106 -0.96 -13.56 -10.87
CA GLU A 106 -1.29 -12.44 -9.97
C GLU A 106 -2.12 -12.92 -8.77
N TYR A 107 -3.08 -13.82 -9.00
CA TYR A 107 -3.89 -14.40 -7.93
C TYR A 107 -3.05 -15.22 -6.95
N LEU A 108 -2.15 -16.08 -7.44
CA LEU A 108 -1.25 -16.86 -6.59
C LEU A 108 -0.29 -15.98 -5.79
N LEU A 109 0.28 -14.94 -6.44
CA LEU A 109 1.13 -13.97 -5.74
C LEU A 109 0.35 -13.21 -4.66
N TYR A 110 -0.90 -12.84 -4.96
CA TYR A 110 -1.76 -12.16 -3.99
C TYR A 110 -1.97 -13.00 -2.74
N PHE A 111 -2.30 -14.29 -2.89
CA PHE A 111 -2.44 -15.21 -1.76
C PHE A 111 -1.12 -15.46 -1.04
N GLY A 112 -0.01 -15.60 -1.76
CA GLY A 112 1.33 -15.72 -1.18
C GLY A 112 1.70 -14.53 -0.31
N PHE A 113 1.44 -13.31 -0.78
CA PHE A 113 1.70 -12.09 0.00
C PHE A 113 0.76 -11.94 1.20
N ASN A 114 -0.48 -12.44 1.12
CA ASN A 114 -1.37 -12.51 2.27
C ASN A 114 -0.82 -13.46 3.35
N LEU A 115 -0.28 -14.61 2.95
CA LEU A 115 0.36 -15.56 3.86
C LEU A 115 1.59 -14.92 4.54
N VAL A 116 2.45 -14.23 3.79
CA VAL A 116 3.59 -13.50 4.37
C VAL A 116 3.09 -12.41 5.34
N GLY A 117 2.04 -11.68 5.00
CA GLY A 117 1.42 -10.70 5.89
C GLY A 117 0.89 -11.33 7.19
N LEU A 118 0.34 -12.53 7.13
CA LEU A 118 -0.05 -13.30 8.32
C LEU A 118 1.16 -13.65 9.18
N VAL A 119 2.25 -14.13 8.58
CA VAL A 119 3.50 -14.44 9.31
C VAL A 119 4.06 -13.20 9.99
N ILE A 120 4.06 -12.04 9.32
CA ILE A 120 4.48 -10.75 9.92
C ILE A 120 3.61 -10.43 11.15
N ASN A 121 2.30 -10.58 11.04
CA ASN A 121 1.37 -10.30 12.14
C ASN A 121 1.63 -11.23 13.34
N LEU A 122 1.76 -12.53 13.09
CA LEU A 122 2.06 -13.51 14.12
C LEU A 122 3.44 -13.28 14.76
N ALA A 123 4.43 -12.89 13.98
CA ALA A 123 5.76 -12.54 14.50
C ALA A 123 5.73 -11.33 15.44
N CYS A 124 4.97 -10.28 15.09
CA CYS A 124 4.78 -9.12 15.96
C CYS A 124 4.15 -9.52 17.30
N LEU A 125 3.10 -10.34 17.27
CA LEU A 125 2.45 -10.85 18.46
C LEU A 125 3.40 -11.70 19.30
N TRP A 126 4.13 -12.62 18.67
CA TRP A 126 5.08 -13.49 19.34
C TRP A 126 6.21 -12.71 20.00
N ILE A 127 6.80 -11.74 19.29
CA ILE A 127 7.86 -10.87 19.83
C ILE A 127 7.32 -10.08 21.03
N SER A 128 6.13 -9.51 20.94
CA SER A 128 5.52 -8.75 22.04
C SER A 128 5.28 -9.63 23.26
N HIS A 129 4.59 -10.74 23.07
CA HIS A 129 4.14 -11.58 24.17
C HIS A 129 5.28 -12.34 24.86
N TYR A 130 6.13 -13.02 24.08
CA TYR A 130 7.16 -13.90 24.63
C TYR A 130 8.49 -13.19 24.86
N TRP A 131 8.96 -12.40 23.92
CA TRP A 131 10.29 -11.79 24.03
C TRP A 131 10.28 -10.51 24.88
N LEU A 132 9.39 -9.56 24.59
CA LEU A 132 9.24 -8.37 25.41
C LEU A 132 8.57 -8.69 26.75
N GLY A 133 7.62 -9.61 26.78
CA GLY A 133 6.96 -10.08 27.99
C GLY A 133 7.91 -10.74 29.00
N ALA A 134 8.98 -11.38 28.53
CA ALA A 134 10.04 -11.92 29.40
C ALA A 134 10.84 -10.82 30.12
N ILE A 135 10.93 -9.61 29.52
CA ILE A 135 11.66 -8.47 30.08
C ILE A 135 10.72 -7.59 30.93
N TRP A 136 9.51 -7.33 30.40
CA TRP A 136 8.49 -6.49 31.03
C TRP A 136 7.15 -7.23 31.10
N PRO A 137 6.69 -7.64 32.30
CA PRO A 137 5.43 -8.38 32.43
C PRO A 137 4.18 -7.68 31.88
N SER A 138 4.23 -6.36 31.72
CA SER A 138 3.12 -5.60 31.13
C SER A 138 2.81 -5.99 29.67
N PHE A 139 3.78 -6.54 28.94
CA PHE A 139 3.62 -7.01 27.55
C PHE A 139 2.93 -8.38 27.42
N THR A 140 2.70 -9.10 28.52
CA THR A 140 1.90 -10.33 28.56
C THR A 140 0.41 -10.07 28.80
N SER A 141 0.01 -8.80 28.89
CA SER A 141 -1.39 -8.43 29.08
C SER A 141 -2.20 -8.57 27.78
N ARG A 142 -3.50 -8.87 27.91
CA ARG A 142 -4.43 -8.91 26.77
C ARG A 142 -4.45 -7.60 25.96
N LEU A 143 -4.23 -6.47 26.61
CA LEU A 143 -4.13 -5.16 25.95
C LEU A 143 -2.89 -5.07 25.07
N ALA A 144 -1.73 -5.51 25.56
CA ALA A 144 -0.48 -5.53 24.81
C ALA A 144 -0.56 -6.48 23.62
N ASP A 145 -1.15 -7.67 23.78
CA ASP A 145 -1.38 -8.63 22.70
C ASP A 145 -2.29 -8.05 21.61
N ASN A 146 -3.37 -7.38 22.00
CA ASN A 146 -4.26 -6.71 21.05
C ASN A 146 -3.55 -5.56 20.30
N ILE A 147 -2.77 -4.73 20.99
CA ILE A 147 -2.02 -3.64 20.35
C ILE A 147 -0.97 -4.22 19.39
N SER A 148 -0.21 -5.21 19.82
CA SER A 148 0.86 -5.79 18.99
C SER A 148 0.34 -6.57 17.79
N GLY A 149 -0.68 -7.41 17.99
CA GLY A 149 -1.27 -8.22 16.91
C GLY A 149 -2.23 -7.43 16.02
N LEU A 150 -3.25 -6.75 16.62
CA LEU A 150 -4.29 -6.10 15.83
C LEU A 150 -3.85 -4.75 15.25
N ILE A 151 -3.01 -3.98 15.94
CA ILE A 151 -2.61 -2.65 15.47
C ILE A 151 -1.25 -2.73 14.76
N VAL A 152 -0.18 -3.07 15.51
CA VAL A 152 1.18 -3.02 14.97
C VAL A 152 1.38 -4.09 13.90
N GLY A 153 1.03 -5.34 14.18
CA GLY A 153 1.16 -6.45 13.23
C GLY A 153 0.33 -6.24 11.97
N THR A 154 -0.92 -5.79 12.11
CA THR A 154 -1.78 -5.50 10.96
C THR A 154 -1.28 -4.30 10.15
N ALA A 155 -0.78 -3.25 10.79
CA ALA A 155 -0.19 -2.10 10.09
C ALA A 155 1.04 -2.52 9.27
N LEU A 156 1.99 -3.24 9.87
CA LEU A 156 3.19 -3.73 9.18
C LEU A 156 2.85 -4.70 8.05
N ALA A 157 1.95 -5.65 8.30
CA ALA A 157 1.47 -6.57 7.27
C ALA A 157 0.76 -5.85 6.12
N SER A 158 0.01 -4.77 6.40
CA SER A 158 -0.67 -3.97 5.37
C SER A 158 0.31 -3.13 4.56
N ILE A 159 1.32 -2.54 5.17
CA ILE A 159 2.40 -1.82 4.48
C ILE A 159 3.15 -2.78 3.55
N PHE A 160 3.52 -3.97 4.06
CA PHE A 160 4.16 -5.00 3.25
C PHE A 160 3.29 -5.41 2.07
N ARG A 161 2.00 -5.74 2.29
CA ARG A 161 1.07 -6.13 1.23
C ARG A 161 0.90 -5.03 0.20
N PHE A 162 0.71 -3.79 0.62
CA PHE A 162 0.60 -2.65 -0.28
C PHE A 162 1.84 -2.51 -1.17
N TRP A 163 3.05 -2.60 -0.58
CA TRP A 163 4.30 -2.56 -1.34
C TRP A 163 4.44 -3.74 -2.30
N ALA A 164 4.16 -4.96 -1.83
CA ALA A 164 4.27 -6.19 -2.61
C ALA A 164 3.28 -6.21 -3.79
N TYR A 165 2.02 -5.86 -3.55
CA TYR A 165 1.01 -5.79 -4.61
C TYR A 165 1.35 -4.69 -5.63
N ARG A 166 1.79 -3.55 -5.14
CA ARG A 166 2.23 -2.46 -6.02
C ARG A 166 3.41 -2.85 -6.90
N ARG A 167 4.26 -3.76 -6.46
CA ARG A 167 5.49 -4.15 -7.17
C ARG A 167 5.30 -5.36 -8.09
N TYR A 168 4.45 -6.32 -7.72
CA TYR A 168 4.42 -7.64 -8.35
C TYR A 168 3.05 -8.07 -8.89
N VAL A 169 1.98 -7.45 -8.45
CA VAL A 169 0.59 -7.68 -8.88
C VAL A 169 0.08 -6.47 -9.64
#